data_582556b259111a23a42f35edcea59649
#
_entry.id   582556b259111a23a42f35edcea59649
#
_cell.length_a   1.000
_cell.length_b   1.000
_cell.length_c   1.000
_cell.angle_alpha   90.00
_cell.angle_beta   90.00
_cell.angle_gamma   90.00
#
_symmetry.space_group_name_H-M   'P 1'
#
loop_
_entity.id
_entity.type
_entity.pdbx_description
1 polymer ?
#
loop_
_entity_poly.entity_id
_entity_poly.type
_entity_poly.pdbx_seq_one_letter_code
_entity_poly.pdbx_strand_id
1 'polypeptide(L)'
;MMMKFAAALLAAGILLPPTPQATAASPSAQTLLNALRKAMLERPVASLASLHTVGTIEVLGIRGRAQEWDDVRTVRFTTAQNAGPLSGASGWDGKVAWNQDYAGLVTIDGGAAGRLQAIEQAYLGGLRYLRPDAGGATVVYAGPRSEGGVTYDVLAVTPPNGSELDLWLDPRTHLIARVTATIGIVSTTTTFSSYRRVDGITYPFENNTLTSTGNTFAEHVSLLEVNTDVAERMRVPGQNVRDFSIAGAAKTTVPLQIVNNHVYLTVTVDGRGPYTFVLDTGGDYIVTPEVARGLQARTTGGLQLQGVGSATEGASFAHIASITIGSAVIRNQYSLVLPIATGFGAAEGLKIDGMLGYQFLARFLTTIDYANSSLTLAMPSIGPATVSGATPVGFYIAGTIPNIPIVVDGVTTTAEVDTGNRAGLELSSPFLAAHPAIAALAKTAPGAVGFGVGGPAYARLGRIPTLQIGPYTISNTIASLTYQSQGAFADPFTPANVGGAIWRRFDVTFDYAHSQLLLAKNANFDTPFGYDRSGLFLIDANGAYTVLSVFSGTPAAAAGLA
;
A
#
# COMPACT_ATOMS: atom_id res chain seq x y z
N MET A 1 -61.50 28.99 49.22
CA MET A 1 -62.07 30.35 49.48
C MET A 1 -61.74 31.23 48.28
N MET A 2 -62.83 31.53 47.56
CA MET A 2 -63.03 32.59 46.55
C MET A 2 -62.00 32.80 45.43
N MET A 3 -62.37 32.33 44.28
CA MET A 3 -62.72 32.99 42.99
C MET A 3 -62.41 34.48 42.86
N LYS A 4 -61.70 34.86 41.78
CA LYS A 4 -62.10 36.02 40.92
C LYS A 4 -61.66 35.76 39.48
N PHE A 5 -62.66 35.79 38.59
CA PHE A 5 -62.57 35.79 37.12
C PHE A 5 -62.07 37.18 36.64
N ALA A 6 -61.23 37.19 35.60
CA ALA A 6 -61.09 38.36 34.73
C ALA A 6 -61.04 37.85 33.30
N ALA A 7 -62.01 38.28 32.52
CA ALA A 7 -62.14 38.07 31.09
C ALA A 7 -61.12 38.92 30.33
N ALA A 8 -60.42 38.36 29.36
CA ALA A 8 -59.67 39.10 28.37
C ALA A 8 -60.14 38.74 26.96
N LEU A 9 -60.43 39.80 26.19
CA LEU A 9 -60.88 39.74 24.79
C LEU A 9 -59.97 38.95 23.87
N LEU A 10 -60.54 38.04 23.05
CA LEU A 10 -59.93 37.49 21.87
C LEU A 10 -59.89 38.59 20.75
N ALA A 11 -58.67 38.99 20.36
CA ALA A 11 -58.44 39.61 19.08
C ALA A 11 -57.99 38.48 18.11
N ALA A 12 -58.84 38.16 17.14
CA ALA A 12 -58.52 37.20 16.07
C ALA A 12 -57.56 37.86 15.08
N GLY A 13 -56.27 37.63 15.28
CA GLY A 13 -55.25 37.91 14.26
C GLY A 13 -55.28 36.80 13.20
N ILE A 14 -55.64 37.15 11.98
CA ILE A 14 -55.53 36.28 10.81
C ILE A 14 -54.03 36.05 10.56
N LEU A 15 -53.49 34.93 10.99
CA LEU A 15 -52.17 34.42 10.57
C LEU A 15 -52.31 33.94 9.12
N LEU A 16 -51.80 34.72 8.18
CA LEU A 16 -51.52 34.25 6.82
C LEU A 16 -50.49 33.09 6.93
N PRO A 17 -50.69 31.97 6.23
CA PRO A 17 -49.69 30.90 6.21
C PRO A 17 -48.41 31.44 5.58
N PRO A 18 -47.21 31.04 6.07
CA PRO A 18 -45.95 31.42 5.44
C PRO A 18 -45.97 30.90 4.00
N THR A 19 -45.75 31.79 3.05
CA THR A 19 -45.52 31.43 1.66
C THR A 19 -44.39 30.41 1.61
N PRO A 20 -44.59 29.25 0.95
CA PRO A 20 -43.51 28.31 0.80
C PRO A 20 -42.37 29.01 0.03
N GLN A 21 -41.25 29.24 0.69
CA GLN A 21 -40.02 29.58 -0.01
C GLN A 21 -39.79 28.47 -1.01
N ALA A 22 -39.81 28.82 -2.30
CA ALA A 22 -39.42 27.88 -3.36
C ALA A 22 -37.97 27.44 -3.04
N THR A 23 -37.81 26.23 -2.58
CA THR A 23 -36.49 25.60 -2.52
C THR A 23 -35.95 25.59 -3.93
N ALA A 24 -34.89 26.33 -4.18
CA ALA A 24 -34.22 26.28 -5.48
C ALA A 24 -33.94 24.80 -5.82
N ALA A 25 -34.37 24.41 -7.01
CA ALA A 25 -34.11 23.04 -7.46
C ALA A 25 -32.58 22.78 -7.42
N SER A 26 -32.17 21.66 -6.86
CA SER A 26 -30.75 21.27 -6.82
C SER A 26 -30.16 21.26 -8.24
N PRO A 27 -28.96 21.81 -8.45
CA PRO A 27 -28.33 21.82 -9.76
C PRO A 27 -28.13 20.40 -10.30
N SER A 28 -28.23 20.22 -11.59
CA SER A 28 -27.85 18.91 -12.20
C SER A 28 -26.33 18.77 -12.25
N ALA A 29 -25.83 17.54 -12.22
CA ALA A 29 -24.39 17.24 -12.41
C ALA A 29 -23.86 17.91 -13.71
N GLN A 30 -24.63 17.85 -14.78
CA GLN A 30 -24.27 18.46 -16.06
C GLN A 30 -24.18 20.00 -15.98
N THR A 31 -25.06 20.65 -15.21
CA THR A 31 -24.99 22.10 -14.99
C THR A 31 -23.69 22.47 -14.28
N LEU A 32 -23.31 21.73 -13.24
CA LEU A 32 -22.07 21.97 -12.50
C LEU A 32 -20.83 21.70 -13.35
N LEU A 33 -20.81 20.62 -14.13
CA LEU A 33 -19.71 20.34 -15.08
C LEU A 33 -19.57 21.44 -16.14
N ASN A 34 -20.68 21.99 -16.62
CA ASN A 34 -20.64 23.10 -17.57
C ASN A 34 -20.09 24.39 -16.93
N ALA A 35 -20.45 24.65 -15.68
CA ALA A 35 -19.92 25.79 -14.92
C ALA A 35 -18.41 25.62 -14.66
N LEU A 36 -17.98 24.45 -14.21
CA LEU A 36 -16.57 24.10 -14.03
C LEU A 36 -15.78 24.27 -15.32
N ARG A 37 -16.28 23.71 -16.45
CA ARG A 37 -15.63 23.84 -17.76
C ARG A 37 -15.46 25.29 -18.17
N LYS A 38 -16.50 26.11 -18.00
CA LYS A 38 -16.45 27.57 -18.29
C LYS A 38 -15.44 28.28 -17.40
N ALA A 39 -15.33 27.89 -16.14
CA ALA A 39 -14.38 28.49 -15.20
C ALA A 39 -12.91 28.10 -15.52
N MET A 40 -12.69 26.87 -15.99
CA MET A 40 -11.34 26.37 -16.24
C MET A 40 -10.83 26.61 -17.66
N LEU A 41 -11.71 26.73 -18.69
CA LEU A 41 -11.28 26.77 -20.09
C LEU A 41 -11.82 27.99 -20.83
N GLU A 42 -10.92 28.73 -21.50
CA GLU A 42 -11.24 29.75 -22.52
C GLU A 42 -11.06 29.21 -23.95
N ARG A 43 -10.63 27.97 -24.08
CA ARG A 43 -10.36 27.28 -25.35
C ARG A 43 -11.10 25.96 -25.40
N PRO A 44 -11.37 25.39 -26.59
CA PRO A 44 -11.97 24.06 -26.67
C PRO A 44 -11.08 23.01 -26.03
N VAL A 45 -11.62 22.13 -25.15
CA VAL A 45 -10.87 21.04 -24.52
C VAL A 45 -10.22 20.12 -25.55
N ALA A 46 -10.82 19.96 -26.75
CA ALA A 46 -10.26 19.17 -27.84
C ALA A 46 -8.95 19.73 -28.41
N SER A 47 -8.63 21.00 -28.13
CA SER A 47 -7.35 21.62 -28.53
C SER A 47 -6.19 21.31 -27.57
N LEU A 48 -6.47 20.65 -26.45
CA LEU A 48 -5.46 20.23 -25.49
C LEU A 48 -4.90 18.86 -25.88
N ALA A 49 -3.60 18.80 -26.04
CA ALA A 49 -2.88 17.56 -26.36
C ALA A 49 -2.10 17.05 -25.13
N SER A 50 -1.47 17.95 -24.43
CA SER A 50 -0.61 17.61 -23.28
C SER A 50 -0.49 18.79 -22.32
N LEU A 51 -0.12 18.46 -21.08
CA LEU A 51 0.32 19.40 -20.07
C LEU A 51 1.71 18.98 -19.58
N HIS A 52 2.55 19.94 -19.24
CA HIS A 52 3.80 19.71 -18.54
C HIS A 52 3.91 20.72 -17.39
N THR A 53 4.02 20.23 -16.17
CA THR A 53 4.25 21.07 -15.00
C THR A 53 5.68 20.89 -14.47
N VAL A 54 6.24 21.96 -13.96
CA VAL A 54 7.51 21.97 -13.23
C VAL A 54 7.28 22.69 -11.91
N GLY A 55 7.77 22.12 -10.84
CA GLY A 55 7.53 22.68 -9.53
C GLY A 55 8.47 22.20 -8.45
N THR A 56 8.16 22.60 -7.24
CA THR A 56 8.77 22.09 -6.01
C THR A 56 7.75 21.28 -5.23
N ILE A 57 8.24 20.29 -4.53
CA ILE A 57 7.42 19.44 -3.65
C ILE A 57 7.97 19.46 -2.23
N GLU A 58 7.06 19.31 -1.27
CA GLU A 58 7.39 18.91 0.09
C GLU A 58 6.57 17.65 0.40
N VAL A 59 7.27 16.53 0.51
CA VAL A 59 6.67 15.20 0.72
C VAL A 59 7.24 14.64 2.01
N LEU A 60 6.37 14.34 2.98
CA LEU A 60 6.80 13.80 4.28
C LEU A 60 7.88 14.67 4.98
N GLY A 61 7.84 15.99 4.80
CA GLY A 61 8.84 16.94 5.30
C GLY A 61 10.14 16.99 4.51
N ILE A 62 10.24 16.28 3.38
CA ILE A 62 11.40 16.30 2.49
C ILE A 62 11.09 17.21 1.30
N ARG A 63 11.95 18.19 1.07
CA ARG A 63 11.79 19.11 -0.06
C ARG A 63 12.53 18.63 -1.29
N GLY A 64 11.91 18.86 -2.45
CA GLY A 64 12.47 18.46 -3.72
C GLY A 64 11.90 19.23 -4.90
N ARG A 65 12.21 18.75 -6.08
CA ARG A 65 11.65 19.23 -7.35
C ARG A 65 10.83 18.12 -7.98
N ALA A 66 9.74 18.49 -8.66
CA ALA A 66 8.93 17.56 -9.42
C ALA A 66 8.61 18.12 -10.80
N GLN A 67 8.38 17.22 -11.72
CA GLN A 67 7.80 17.47 -13.02
C GLN A 67 6.73 16.43 -13.28
N GLU A 68 5.65 16.85 -13.94
CA GLU A 68 4.60 15.95 -14.39
C GLU A 68 4.31 16.24 -15.87
N TRP A 69 4.16 15.19 -16.63
CA TRP A 69 3.78 15.22 -18.04
C TRP A 69 2.48 14.42 -18.20
N ASP A 70 1.44 15.08 -18.73
CA ASP A 70 0.16 14.47 -19.01
C ASP A 70 -0.11 14.44 -20.51
N ASP A 71 -0.39 13.29 -21.06
CA ASP A 71 -0.98 13.15 -22.38
C ASP A 71 -2.51 13.18 -22.28
N VAL A 72 -3.07 14.36 -22.48
CA VAL A 72 -4.51 14.63 -22.35
C VAL A 72 -5.33 13.84 -23.36
N ARG A 73 -4.76 13.45 -24.51
CA ARG A 73 -5.46 12.71 -25.58
C ARG A 73 -5.58 11.23 -25.26
N THR A 74 -4.49 10.64 -24.80
CA THR A 74 -4.40 9.18 -24.57
C THR A 74 -4.54 8.77 -23.12
N VAL A 75 -4.70 9.75 -22.19
CA VAL A 75 -4.90 9.51 -20.74
C VAL A 75 -3.72 8.72 -20.16
N ARG A 76 -2.53 9.25 -20.34
CA ARG A 76 -1.26 8.73 -19.81
C ARG A 76 -0.55 9.85 -19.06
N PHE A 77 0.24 9.48 -18.08
CA PHE A 77 1.06 10.45 -17.39
C PHE A 77 2.41 9.86 -17.00
N THR A 78 3.35 10.75 -16.70
CA THR A 78 4.61 10.43 -16.04
C THR A 78 4.93 11.55 -15.06
N THR A 79 5.26 11.19 -13.83
CA THR A 79 5.85 12.10 -12.85
C THR A 79 7.32 11.74 -12.64
N ALA A 80 8.16 12.74 -12.40
CA ALA A 80 9.54 12.54 -12.00
C ALA A 80 9.87 13.53 -10.88
N GLN A 81 10.51 13.02 -9.83
CA GLN A 81 10.85 13.85 -8.68
C GLN A 81 12.29 13.60 -8.20
N ASN A 82 12.87 14.65 -7.62
CA ASN A 82 14.17 14.61 -6.97
C ASN A 82 14.05 15.15 -5.56
N ALA A 83 13.83 14.23 -4.61
CA ALA A 83 13.56 14.52 -3.21
C ALA A 83 14.26 13.48 -2.29
N GLY A 84 15.57 13.29 -2.46
CA GLY A 84 16.36 12.35 -1.65
C GLY A 84 15.84 10.91 -1.74
N PRO A 85 15.42 10.29 -0.62
CA PRO A 85 14.91 8.91 -0.62
C PRO A 85 13.64 8.71 -1.45
N LEU A 86 12.92 9.78 -1.73
CA LEU A 86 11.69 9.79 -2.51
C LEU A 86 11.94 10.17 -3.98
N SER A 87 13.22 10.27 -4.41
CA SER A 87 13.56 10.50 -5.80
C SER A 87 13.17 9.32 -6.67
N GLY A 88 12.76 9.60 -7.91
CA GLY A 88 12.35 8.57 -8.85
C GLY A 88 11.35 9.09 -9.86
N ALA A 89 10.65 8.16 -10.49
CA ALA A 89 9.59 8.45 -11.43
C ALA A 89 8.44 7.45 -11.27
N SER A 90 7.24 7.84 -11.67
CA SER A 90 6.10 6.94 -11.76
C SER A 90 5.24 7.31 -12.96
N GLY A 91 4.36 6.41 -13.38
CA GLY A 91 3.48 6.73 -14.48
C GLY A 91 2.48 5.65 -14.81
N TRP A 92 1.63 6.01 -15.78
CA TRP A 92 0.65 5.16 -16.41
C TRP A 92 0.82 5.25 -17.94
N ASP A 93 1.14 4.15 -18.59
CA ASP A 93 1.33 4.11 -20.06
C ASP A 93 0.03 3.85 -20.84
N GLY A 94 -1.11 3.80 -20.14
CA GLY A 94 -2.42 3.42 -20.67
C GLY A 94 -2.80 1.95 -20.44
N LYS A 95 -1.88 1.15 -19.89
CA LYS A 95 -2.08 -0.29 -19.63
C LYS A 95 -1.56 -0.71 -18.27
N VAL A 96 -0.37 -0.26 -17.89
CA VAL A 96 0.30 -0.63 -16.66
C VAL A 96 0.70 0.60 -15.86
N ALA A 97 0.54 0.52 -14.54
CA ALA A 97 1.15 1.43 -13.59
C ALA A 97 2.59 1.00 -13.36
N TRP A 98 3.51 1.95 -13.25
CA TRP A 98 4.92 1.66 -13.01
C TRP A 98 5.54 2.70 -12.09
N ASN A 99 6.57 2.26 -11.37
CA ASN A 99 7.40 3.10 -10.52
C ASN A 99 8.87 2.84 -10.82
N GLN A 100 9.70 3.88 -10.75
CA GLN A 100 11.15 3.77 -10.79
C GLN A 100 11.71 4.44 -9.53
N ASP A 101 12.52 3.70 -8.76
CA ASP A 101 13.15 4.24 -7.57
C ASP A 101 14.37 5.11 -7.89
N TYR A 102 14.96 5.70 -6.85
CA TYR A 102 16.17 6.55 -6.94
C TYR A 102 17.39 5.81 -7.53
N ALA A 103 17.42 4.47 -7.49
CA ALA A 103 18.51 3.64 -8.01
C ALA A 103 18.27 3.16 -9.45
N GLY A 104 17.11 3.49 -10.04
CA GLY A 104 16.72 3.07 -11.39
C GLY A 104 16.03 1.71 -11.46
N LEU A 105 15.62 1.13 -10.32
CA LEU A 105 14.81 -0.08 -10.29
C LEU A 105 13.39 0.24 -10.75
N VAL A 106 12.96 -0.36 -11.85
CA VAL A 106 11.60 -0.21 -12.38
C VAL A 106 10.73 -1.36 -11.91
N THR A 107 9.61 -1.02 -11.30
CA THR A 107 8.57 -1.95 -10.85
C THR A 107 7.30 -1.73 -11.63
N ILE A 108 6.76 -2.78 -12.25
CA ILE A 108 5.41 -2.77 -12.83
C ILE A 108 4.44 -3.15 -11.70
N ASP A 109 3.56 -2.23 -11.35
CA ASP A 109 2.51 -2.51 -10.36
C ASP A 109 1.32 -3.17 -11.04
N GLY A 110 1.18 -4.48 -10.84
CA GLY A 110 0.06 -5.29 -11.32
C GLY A 110 -1.12 -5.33 -10.34
N GLY A 111 -0.99 -4.70 -9.16
CA GLY A 111 -2.01 -4.65 -8.13
C GLY A 111 -3.22 -3.81 -8.54
N ALA A 112 -4.40 -4.17 -8.01
CA ALA A 112 -5.63 -3.44 -8.30
C ALA A 112 -5.59 -2.01 -7.73
N ALA A 113 -5.06 -1.83 -6.52
CA ALA A 113 -4.94 -0.52 -5.87
C ALA A 113 -4.06 0.44 -6.68
N GLY A 114 -2.84 0.03 -7.07
CA GLY A 114 -1.93 0.85 -7.87
C GLY A 114 -2.50 1.20 -9.23
N ARG A 115 -3.21 0.26 -9.87
CA ARG A 115 -3.91 0.52 -11.13
C ARG A 115 -5.02 1.56 -10.98
N LEU A 116 -5.85 1.46 -9.93
CA LEU A 116 -6.94 2.41 -9.67
C LEU A 116 -6.38 3.80 -9.39
N GLN A 117 -5.32 3.90 -8.61
CA GLN A 117 -4.62 5.15 -8.33
C GLN A 117 -4.06 5.79 -9.61
N ALA A 118 -3.44 4.99 -10.48
CA ALA A 118 -2.90 5.47 -11.75
C ALA A 118 -4.01 5.95 -12.71
N ILE A 119 -5.17 5.27 -12.74
CA ILE A 119 -6.34 5.69 -13.53
C ILE A 119 -6.90 7.00 -13.00
N GLU A 120 -7.01 7.15 -11.67
CA GLU A 120 -7.47 8.39 -11.03
C GLU A 120 -6.55 9.56 -11.40
N GLN A 121 -5.24 9.41 -11.22
CA GLN A 121 -4.26 10.44 -11.56
C GLN A 121 -4.31 10.80 -13.05
N ALA A 122 -4.33 9.81 -13.94
CA ALA A 122 -4.43 10.04 -15.38
C ALA A 122 -5.74 10.72 -15.80
N TYR A 123 -6.84 10.44 -15.11
CA TYR A 123 -8.13 11.08 -15.33
C TYR A 123 -8.11 12.55 -14.91
N LEU A 124 -7.58 12.84 -13.73
CA LEU A 124 -7.48 14.20 -13.19
C LEU A 124 -6.44 15.04 -13.94
N GLY A 125 -5.20 14.57 -14.09
CA GLY A 125 -4.12 15.26 -14.82
C GLY A 125 -4.45 15.47 -16.29
N GLY A 126 -5.08 14.48 -16.93
CA GLY A 126 -5.60 14.58 -18.29
C GLY A 126 -6.85 15.46 -18.45
N LEU A 127 -7.32 16.15 -17.41
CA LEU A 127 -8.48 17.04 -17.38
C LEU A 127 -9.72 16.40 -18.02
N ARG A 128 -9.92 15.09 -17.85
CA ARG A 128 -10.98 14.33 -18.54
C ARG A 128 -12.38 14.78 -18.14
N TYR A 129 -12.57 15.23 -16.91
CA TYR A 129 -13.82 15.77 -16.38
C TYR A 129 -14.27 17.06 -17.11
N LEU A 130 -13.38 17.73 -17.83
CA LEU A 130 -13.72 18.92 -18.64
C LEU A 130 -14.25 18.56 -20.04
N ARG A 131 -14.20 17.29 -20.46
CA ARG A 131 -14.79 16.89 -21.74
C ARG A 131 -16.33 16.90 -21.67
N PRO A 132 -17.04 17.10 -22.80
CA PRO A 132 -18.51 17.13 -22.82
C PRO A 132 -19.16 15.89 -22.20
N ASP A 133 -18.54 14.73 -22.41
CA ASP A 133 -18.93 13.41 -21.90
C ASP A 133 -18.23 13.06 -20.59
N ALA A 134 -17.59 14.04 -19.92
CA ALA A 134 -16.73 13.82 -18.76
C ALA A 134 -15.68 12.73 -18.97
N GLY A 135 -15.20 12.53 -20.21
CA GLY A 135 -14.24 11.51 -20.58
C GLY A 135 -14.74 10.08 -20.43
N GLY A 136 -16.04 9.86 -20.50
CA GLY A 136 -16.70 8.58 -20.34
C GLY A 136 -16.98 8.19 -18.88
N ALA A 137 -16.76 9.10 -17.92
CA ALA A 137 -17.03 8.86 -16.51
C ALA A 137 -18.54 8.91 -16.21
N THR A 138 -18.97 8.13 -15.21
CA THR A 138 -20.26 8.34 -14.56
C THR A 138 -20.13 9.53 -13.60
N VAL A 139 -21.02 10.53 -13.72
CA VAL A 139 -21.01 11.70 -12.85
C VAL A 139 -22.38 11.90 -12.23
N VAL A 140 -22.42 11.99 -10.91
CA VAL A 140 -23.64 12.19 -10.11
C VAL A 140 -23.46 13.42 -9.21
N TYR A 141 -24.49 14.20 -9.05
CA TYR A 141 -24.50 15.26 -8.03
C TYR A 141 -24.72 14.61 -6.66
N ALA A 142 -23.69 14.64 -5.82
CA ALA A 142 -23.71 14.05 -4.47
C ALA A 142 -24.33 14.98 -3.41
N GLY A 143 -24.78 16.17 -3.84
CA GLY A 143 -25.36 17.18 -2.94
C GLY A 143 -24.34 18.18 -2.40
N PRO A 144 -24.82 19.17 -1.62
CA PRO A 144 -23.96 20.14 -0.99
C PRO A 144 -23.27 19.53 0.24
N ARG A 145 -21.99 19.88 0.47
CA ARG A 145 -21.25 19.55 1.69
C ARG A 145 -20.61 20.80 2.27
N SER A 146 -20.73 21.00 3.58
CA SER A 146 -20.18 22.18 4.26
C SER A 146 -18.92 21.83 5.05
N GLU A 147 -17.87 22.62 4.86
CA GLU A 147 -16.62 22.51 5.60
C GLU A 147 -15.96 23.89 5.71
N GLY A 148 -15.39 24.20 6.89
CA GLY A 148 -14.74 25.49 7.13
C GLY A 148 -15.65 26.72 6.93
N GLY A 149 -16.98 26.58 7.08
CA GLY A 149 -17.95 27.65 6.86
C GLY A 149 -18.29 27.90 5.38
N VAL A 150 -17.79 27.11 4.46
CA VAL A 150 -18.10 27.14 3.03
C VAL A 150 -18.94 25.92 2.67
N THR A 151 -20.01 26.13 1.87
CA THR A 151 -20.82 25.04 1.31
C THR A 151 -20.42 24.82 -0.16
N TYR A 152 -19.89 23.67 -0.46
CA TYR A 152 -19.44 23.24 -1.78
C TYR A 152 -20.50 22.40 -2.47
N ASP A 153 -20.60 22.49 -3.79
CA ASP A 153 -21.32 21.52 -4.59
C ASP A 153 -20.40 20.32 -4.90
N VAL A 154 -20.85 19.09 -4.61
CA VAL A 154 -20.02 17.90 -4.77
C VAL A 154 -20.52 17.03 -5.90
N LEU A 155 -19.60 16.67 -6.81
CA LEU A 155 -19.82 15.72 -7.88
C LEU A 155 -19.09 14.42 -7.54
N ALA A 156 -19.82 13.32 -7.40
CA ALA A 156 -19.25 11.97 -7.39
C ALA A 156 -18.95 11.55 -8.84
N VAL A 157 -17.71 11.22 -9.10
CA VAL A 157 -17.19 10.91 -10.44
C VAL A 157 -16.53 9.55 -10.41
N THR A 158 -16.97 8.64 -11.29
CA THR A 158 -16.34 7.32 -11.46
C THR A 158 -15.73 7.24 -12.85
N PRO A 159 -14.41 7.39 -13.00
CA PRO A 159 -13.70 7.22 -14.27
C PRO A 159 -13.92 5.82 -14.85
N PRO A 160 -13.82 5.63 -16.18
CA PRO A 160 -13.84 4.31 -16.78
C PRO A 160 -12.76 3.40 -16.19
N ASN A 161 -13.16 2.23 -15.67
CA ASN A 161 -12.30 1.27 -14.96
C ASN A 161 -11.60 1.82 -13.70
N GLY A 162 -12.00 2.98 -13.19
CA GLY A 162 -11.48 3.62 -11.99
C GLY A 162 -12.41 3.47 -10.78
N SER A 163 -11.98 4.02 -9.65
CA SER A 163 -12.79 4.17 -8.44
C SER A 163 -13.53 5.51 -8.43
N GLU A 164 -14.58 5.60 -7.61
CA GLU A 164 -15.28 6.85 -7.37
C GLU A 164 -14.38 7.84 -6.63
N LEU A 165 -14.43 9.10 -7.07
CA LEU A 165 -13.82 10.25 -6.42
C LEU A 165 -14.82 11.40 -6.36
N ASP A 166 -14.69 12.27 -5.36
CA ASP A 166 -15.56 13.45 -5.22
C ASP A 166 -14.82 14.72 -5.64
N LEU A 167 -15.40 15.47 -6.58
CA LEU A 167 -14.96 16.83 -6.93
C LEU A 167 -15.79 17.83 -6.15
N TRP A 168 -15.15 18.61 -5.28
CA TRP A 168 -15.78 19.65 -4.48
C TRP A 168 -15.60 21.01 -5.16
N LEU A 169 -16.69 21.58 -5.66
CA LEU A 169 -16.68 22.82 -6.42
C LEU A 169 -16.95 24.03 -5.52
N ASP A 170 -16.09 25.04 -5.60
CA ASP A 170 -16.30 26.30 -4.90
C ASP A 170 -17.55 27.02 -5.49
N PRO A 171 -18.50 27.41 -4.67
CA PRO A 171 -19.78 27.94 -5.14
C PRO A 171 -19.69 29.31 -5.84
N ARG A 172 -18.58 30.02 -5.66
CA ARG A 172 -18.37 31.36 -6.25
C ARG A 172 -17.58 31.31 -7.53
N THR A 173 -16.55 30.49 -7.55
CA THR A 173 -15.60 30.38 -8.68
C THR A 173 -15.93 29.23 -9.61
N HIS A 174 -16.69 28.25 -9.14
CA HIS A 174 -16.94 26.95 -9.80
C HIS A 174 -15.67 26.13 -10.10
N LEU A 175 -14.52 26.50 -9.51
CA LEU A 175 -13.28 25.74 -9.61
C LEU A 175 -13.29 24.58 -8.59
N ILE A 176 -12.49 23.57 -8.84
CA ILE A 176 -12.30 22.47 -7.90
C ILE A 176 -11.52 23.01 -6.70
N ALA A 177 -12.14 23.06 -5.53
CA ALA A 177 -11.44 23.41 -4.29
C ALA A 177 -10.76 22.20 -3.67
N ARG A 178 -11.32 21.00 -3.92
CA ARG A 178 -10.86 19.75 -3.30
C ARG A 178 -11.24 18.54 -4.15
N VAL A 179 -10.42 17.50 -4.04
CA VAL A 179 -10.73 16.12 -4.47
C VAL A 179 -10.59 15.20 -3.26
N THR A 180 -11.57 14.34 -3.03
CA THR A 180 -11.48 13.25 -2.06
C THR A 180 -11.67 11.91 -2.77
N ALA A 181 -10.84 10.92 -2.42
CA ALA A 181 -10.91 9.57 -2.98
C ALA A 181 -10.57 8.54 -1.91
N THR A 182 -11.02 7.30 -2.12
CA THR A 182 -10.65 6.18 -1.25
C THR A 182 -10.31 4.98 -2.13
N ILE A 183 -9.10 4.45 -1.95
CA ILE A 183 -8.64 3.24 -2.60
C ILE A 183 -8.17 2.27 -1.51
N GLY A 184 -8.80 1.10 -1.46
CA GLY A 184 -8.59 0.16 -0.37
C GLY A 184 -9.02 0.76 0.98
N ILE A 185 -8.09 0.79 1.92
CA ILE A 185 -8.29 1.36 3.26
C ILE A 185 -7.74 2.78 3.40
N VAL A 186 -7.15 3.35 2.35
CA VAL A 186 -6.53 4.68 2.37
C VAL A 186 -7.43 5.69 1.69
N SER A 187 -7.84 6.72 2.43
CA SER A 187 -8.52 7.89 1.89
C SER A 187 -7.53 9.04 1.71
N THR A 188 -7.72 9.79 0.64
CA THR A 188 -6.93 10.99 0.32
C THR A 188 -7.84 12.21 0.22
N THR A 189 -7.31 13.35 0.63
CA THR A 189 -7.94 14.66 0.43
C THR A 189 -6.89 15.58 -0.17
N THR A 190 -7.10 15.99 -1.42
CA THR A 190 -6.24 16.97 -2.10
C THR A 190 -6.96 18.30 -2.20
N THR A 191 -6.38 19.37 -1.69
CA THR A 191 -6.88 20.75 -1.80
C THR A 191 -6.11 21.50 -2.87
N PHE A 192 -6.83 22.32 -3.64
CA PHE A 192 -6.27 23.09 -4.75
C PHE A 192 -6.46 24.58 -4.50
N SER A 193 -5.42 25.37 -4.79
CA SER A 193 -5.47 26.82 -4.63
C SER A 193 -4.54 27.52 -5.61
N SER A 194 -4.42 28.85 -5.48
CA SER A 194 -3.52 29.67 -6.33
C SER A 194 -3.76 29.48 -7.82
N TYR A 195 -5.03 29.41 -8.22
CA TYR A 195 -5.41 29.24 -9.62
C TYR A 195 -4.90 30.39 -10.48
N ARG A 196 -4.23 30.05 -11.57
CA ARG A 196 -3.68 31.00 -12.56
C ARG A 196 -4.12 30.60 -13.95
N ARG A 197 -4.21 31.59 -14.83
CA ARG A 197 -4.53 31.38 -16.23
C ARG A 197 -3.25 31.34 -17.06
N VAL A 198 -3.09 30.22 -17.79
CA VAL A 198 -1.95 29.97 -18.69
C VAL A 198 -2.54 29.38 -19.98
N ASP A 199 -2.24 29.99 -21.12
CA ASP A 199 -2.67 29.52 -22.46
C ASP A 199 -4.16 29.11 -22.57
N GLY A 200 -5.04 29.89 -21.92
CA GLY A 200 -6.48 29.67 -21.93
C GLY A 200 -6.96 28.53 -21.03
N ILE A 201 -6.11 28.06 -20.10
CA ILE A 201 -6.46 27.11 -19.05
C ILE A 201 -6.31 27.80 -17.69
N THR A 202 -7.31 27.68 -16.81
CA THR A 202 -7.21 28.04 -15.40
C THR A 202 -6.75 26.80 -14.63
N TYR A 203 -5.53 26.83 -14.08
CA TYR A 203 -4.86 25.67 -13.47
C TYR A 203 -4.45 26.00 -12.02
N PRO A 204 -4.54 25.03 -11.06
CA PRO A 204 -4.07 25.25 -9.70
C PRO A 204 -2.54 25.23 -9.66
N PHE A 205 -1.94 26.18 -8.93
CA PHE A 205 -0.49 26.24 -8.73
C PHE A 205 -0.05 25.81 -7.34
N GLU A 206 -1.01 25.46 -6.47
CA GLU A 206 -0.78 24.90 -5.15
C GLU A 206 -1.69 23.69 -4.96
N ASN A 207 -1.10 22.53 -4.66
CA ASN A 207 -1.79 21.28 -4.36
C ASN A 207 -1.29 20.78 -3.01
N ASN A 208 -2.23 20.42 -2.11
CA ASN A 208 -1.89 19.86 -0.80
C ASN A 208 -2.74 18.62 -0.57
N THR A 209 -2.09 17.47 -0.42
CA THR A 209 -2.73 16.18 -0.15
C THR A 209 -2.46 15.73 1.27
N LEU A 210 -3.51 15.28 1.94
CA LEU A 210 -3.47 14.60 3.24
C LEU A 210 -4.08 13.21 3.07
N THR A 211 -3.39 12.19 3.56
CA THR A 211 -3.93 10.82 3.63
C THR A 211 -4.60 10.55 4.97
N SER A 212 -5.49 9.54 5.02
CA SER A 212 -6.10 9.07 6.28
C SER A 212 -5.08 8.53 7.30
N THR A 213 -3.88 8.18 6.86
CA THR A 213 -2.76 7.78 7.73
C THR A 213 -1.98 8.97 8.30
N GLY A 214 -2.29 10.21 7.87
CA GLY A 214 -1.63 11.43 8.33
C GLY A 214 -0.41 11.85 7.50
N ASN A 215 -0.14 11.21 6.38
CA ASN A 215 0.94 11.62 5.47
C ASN A 215 0.53 12.84 4.66
N THR A 216 1.48 13.77 4.44
CA THR A 216 1.26 15.03 3.73
C THR A 216 2.15 15.14 2.50
N PHE A 217 1.57 15.69 1.42
CA PHE A 217 2.24 15.98 0.16
C PHE A 217 1.83 17.38 -0.27
N ALA A 218 2.79 18.26 -0.49
CA ALA A 218 2.53 19.61 -0.99
C ALA A 218 3.30 19.81 -2.30
N GLU A 219 2.63 20.41 -3.28
CA GLU A 219 3.23 20.77 -4.55
C GLU A 219 2.99 22.24 -4.83
N HIS A 220 4.04 22.92 -5.26
CA HIS A 220 4.00 24.28 -5.79
C HIS A 220 4.45 24.28 -7.24
N VAL A 221 3.53 24.47 -8.17
CA VAL A 221 3.79 24.58 -9.61
C VAL A 221 4.41 25.95 -9.89
N SER A 222 5.56 25.98 -10.54
CA SER A 222 6.23 27.20 -10.97
C SER A 222 6.04 27.50 -12.46
N LEU A 223 5.88 26.44 -13.27
CA LEU A 223 5.69 26.51 -14.72
C LEU A 223 4.61 25.52 -15.15
N LEU A 224 3.72 25.95 -16.03
CA LEU A 224 2.80 25.12 -16.79
C LEU A 224 3.03 25.37 -18.27
N GLU A 225 3.33 24.34 -19.04
CA GLU A 225 3.41 24.35 -20.49
C GLU A 225 2.27 23.55 -21.10
N VAL A 226 1.66 24.06 -22.15
CA VAL A 226 0.50 23.45 -22.79
C VAL A 226 0.86 23.02 -24.20
N ASN A 227 0.48 21.79 -24.56
CA ASN A 227 0.70 21.21 -25.90
C ASN A 227 2.19 21.00 -26.25
N THR A 228 3.03 20.73 -25.27
CA THR A 228 4.42 20.27 -25.49
C THR A 228 4.44 18.81 -25.95
N ASP A 229 5.53 18.39 -26.61
CA ASP A 229 5.72 16.98 -26.96
C ASP A 229 6.08 16.16 -25.72
N VAL A 230 5.23 15.22 -25.34
CA VAL A 230 5.40 14.35 -24.18
C VAL A 230 5.51 12.87 -24.56
N ALA A 231 5.50 12.52 -25.86
CA ALA A 231 5.34 11.14 -26.31
C ALA A 231 6.42 10.18 -25.78
N GLU A 232 7.69 10.62 -25.75
CA GLU A 232 8.78 9.79 -25.24
C GLU A 232 8.73 9.60 -23.71
N ARG A 233 8.08 10.53 -23.00
CA ARG A 233 7.90 10.43 -21.54
C ARG A 233 6.84 9.40 -21.12
N MET A 234 5.92 9.07 -22.04
CA MET A 234 4.81 8.14 -21.76
C MET A 234 5.18 6.66 -21.83
N ARG A 235 6.45 6.34 -21.96
CA ARG A 235 6.94 4.96 -22.04
C ARG A 235 7.44 4.50 -20.67
N VAL A 236 7.17 3.24 -20.36
CA VAL A 236 7.82 2.59 -19.20
C VAL A 236 9.33 2.61 -19.42
N PRO A 237 10.12 3.16 -18.49
CA PRO A 237 11.58 3.18 -18.62
C PRO A 237 12.15 1.75 -18.54
N GLY A 238 13.30 1.55 -19.17
CA GLY A 238 14.05 0.30 -19.02
C GLY A 238 14.75 0.20 -17.65
N GLN A 239 14.98 -1.02 -17.18
CA GLN A 239 15.77 -1.27 -15.99
C GLN A 239 17.21 -0.72 -16.15
N ASN A 240 17.68 0.01 -15.14
CA ASN A 240 19.04 0.57 -15.14
C ASN A 240 19.68 0.51 -13.73
N VAL A 241 19.49 -0.58 -13.05
CA VAL A 241 20.01 -0.82 -11.68
C VAL A 241 21.47 -1.26 -11.77
N ARG A 242 22.38 -0.56 -11.08
CA ARG A 242 23.84 -0.82 -11.07
C ARG A 242 24.46 -0.74 -9.68
N ASP A 243 23.64 -0.70 -8.66
CA ASP A 243 24.05 -0.47 -7.28
C ASP A 243 24.39 -1.76 -6.52
N PHE A 244 24.40 -2.91 -7.18
CA PHE A 244 24.65 -4.21 -6.57
C PHE A 244 25.73 -5.03 -7.32
N SER A 245 26.34 -5.96 -6.60
CA SER A 245 27.35 -6.87 -7.16
C SER A 245 27.59 -8.08 -6.25
N ILE A 246 28.17 -9.13 -6.81
CA ILE A 246 28.73 -10.27 -6.05
C ILE A 246 30.22 -10.30 -6.35
N ALA A 247 31.06 -10.18 -5.31
CA ALA A 247 32.51 -10.11 -5.48
C ALA A 247 33.10 -11.50 -5.75
N GLY A 248 33.91 -11.59 -6.81
CA GLY A 248 34.72 -12.78 -7.12
C GLY A 248 33.96 -14.02 -7.60
N ALA A 249 32.62 -14.00 -7.70
CA ALA A 249 31.83 -15.15 -8.11
C ALA A 249 30.48 -14.71 -8.72
N ALA A 250 29.80 -15.64 -9.40
CA ALA A 250 28.45 -15.40 -9.92
C ALA A 250 27.34 -15.55 -8.85
N LYS A 251 27.66 -16.16 -7.71
CA LYS A 251 26.76 -16.39 -6.59
C LYS A 251 27.49 -16.47 -5.26
N THR A 252 26.77 -16.23 -4.17
CA THR A 252 27.22 -16.45 -2.80
C THR A 252 26.15 -17.22 -2.03
N THR A 253 26.58 -18.12 -1.13
CA THR A 253 25.66 -18.85 -0.24
C THR A 253 26.07 -18.57 1.20
N VAL A 254 25.09 -18.23 2.04
CA VAL A 254 25.28 -17.95 3.47
C VAL A 254 24.33 -18.79 4.31
N PRO A 255 24.69 -19.12 5.56
CA PRO A 255 23.79 -19.82 6.47
C PRO A 255 22.62 -18.91 6.88
N LEU A 256 21.47 -19.53 7.15
CA LEU A 256 20.28 -18.92 7.71
C LEU A 256 20.00 -19.45 9.11
N GLN A 257 19.34 -18.64 9.92
CA GLN A 257 18.65 -19.10 11.11
C GLN A 257 17.14 -19.06 10.84
N ILE A 258 16.45 -20.17 11.05
CA ILE A 258 14.99 -20.27 10.88
C ILE A 258 14.38 -20.39 12.27
N VAL A 259 13.61 -19.38 12.68
CA VAL A 259 12.90 -19.35 13.96
C VAL A 259 11.45 -18.97 13.70
N ASN A 260 10.52 -19.73 14.26
CA ASN A 260 9.09 -19.51 14.08
C ASN A 260 8.67 -19.38 12.59
N ASN A 261 9.30 -20.11 11.68
CA ASN A 261 9.15 -20.05 10.22
C ASN A 261 9.67 -18.77 9.55
N HIS A 262 10.17 -17.79 10.29
CA HIS A 262 10.88 -16.63 9.73
C HIS A 262 12.32 -16.98 9.39
N VAL A 263 12.85 -16.27 8.40
CA VAL A 263 14.22 -16.43 7.91
C VAL A 263 15.07 -15.27 8.40
N TYR A 264 16.09 -15.57 9.19
CA TYR A 264 17.04 -14.58 9.71
C TYR A 264 18.42 -14.81 9.13
N LEU A 265 19.14 -13.73 8.89
CA LEU A 265 20.48 -13.77 8.33
C LEU A 265 21.38 -12.72 8.96
N THR A 266 22.69 -12.97 8.85
CA THR A 266 23.72 -12.05 9.31
C THR A 266 24.06 -11.06 8.21
N VAL A 267 24.00 -9.76 8.54
CA VAL A 267 24.23 -8.65 7.61
C VAL A 267 25.32 -7.73 8.15
N THR A 268 26.14 -7.21 7.27
CA THR A 268 27.04 -6.09 7.56
C THR A 268 26.49 -4.83 6.89
N VAL A 269 26.35 -3.76 7.66
CA VAL A 269 25.86 -2.46 7.20
C VAL A 269 26.95 -1.42 7.39
N ASP A 270 27.36 -0.73 6.31
CA ASP A 270 28.44 0.26 6.30
C ASP A 270 29.75 -0.27 6.95
N GLY A 271 30.07 -1.53 6.69
CA GLY A 271 31.23 -2.19 7.26
C GLY A 271 31.14 -2.51 8.75
N ARG A 272 29.99 -2.30 9.40
CA ARG A 272 29.72 -2.58 10.81
C ARG A 272 28.78 -3.76 10.97
N GLY A 273 28.84 -4.43 12.07
CA GLY A 273 28.03 -5.59 12.43
C GLY A 273 28.88 -6.64 13.17
N PRO A 274 28.45 -7.90 13.24
CA PRO A 274 27.29 -8.47 12.53
C PRO A 274 25.94 -7.97 13.09
N TYR A 275 24.96 -7.78 12.20
CA TYR A 275 23.58 -7.47 12.54
C TYR A 275 22.66 -8.63 12.15
N THR A 276 21.58 -8.82 12.89
CA THR A 276 20.54 -9.83 12.59
C THR A 276 19.37 -9.18 11.86
N PHE A 277 19.15 -9.62 10.61
CA PHE A 277 18.04 -9.12 9.77
C PHE A 277 17.06 -10.24 9.46
N VAL A 278 15.78 -9.92 9.44
CA VAL A 278 14.75 -10.80 8.88
C VAL A 278 14.64 -10.59 7.38
N LEU A 279 14.44 -11.68 6.62
CA LEU A 279 14.15 -11.62 5.19
C LEU A 279 12.64 -11.65 5.01
N ASP A 280 12.09 -10.57 4.48
CA ASP A 280 10.65 -10.31 4.44
C ASP A 280 10.23 -9.86 3.05
N THR A 281 9.58 -10.76 2.28
CA THR A 281 9.08 -10.44 0.93
C THR A 281 7.83 -9.58 0.95
N GLY A 282 7.14 -9.48 2.09
CA GLY A 282 6.00 -8.59 2.33
C GLY A 282 6.39 -7.20 2.86
N GLY A 283 7.71 -6.96 3.06
CA GLY A 283 8.22 -5.75 3.68
C GLY A 283 9.19 -4.94 2.82
N ASP A 284 9.66 -3.87 3.42
CA ASP A 284 10.65 -2.96 2.87
C ASP A 284 12.04 -3.17 3.48
N TYR A 285 13.03 -2.38 3.03
CA TYR A 285 14.32 -2.32 3.68
C TYR A 285 14.24 -1.43 4.93
N ILE A 286 14.46 -2.02 6.10
CA ILE A 286 14.34 -1.35 7.40
C ILE A 286 15.61 -1.57 8.21
N VAL A 287 16.08 -0.52 8.90
CA VAL A 287 17.01 -0.62 10.03
C VAL A 287 16.34 -0.10 11.30
N THR A 288 16.73 -0.66 12.46
CA THR A 288 16.22 -0.14 13.72
C THR A 288 16.86 1.22 14.07
N PRO A 289 16.22 2.04 14.93
CA PRO A 289 16.80 3.28 15.43
C PRO A 289 18.17 3.08 16.11
N GLU A 290 18.39 1.91 16.73
CA GLU A 290 19.65 1.52 17.36
C GLU A 290 20.76 1.37 16.32
N VAL A 291 20.48 0.68 15.23
CA VAL A 291 21.42 0.51 14.11
C VAL A 291 21.72 1.88 13.47
N ALA A 292 20.69 2.66 13.14
CA ALA A 292 20.87 3.99 12.55
C ALA A 292 21.75 4.90 13.44
N ARG A 293 21.53 4.90 14.76
CA ARG A 293 22.39 5.63 15.73
C ARG A 293 23.81 5.08 15.77
N GLY A 294 23.98 3.75 15.79
CA GLY A 294 25.28 3.09 15.76
C GLY A 294 26.08 3.42 14.52
N LEU A 295 25.42 3.57 13.37
CA LEU A 295 26.00 3.98 12.10
C LEU A 295 26.24 5.50 12.02
N GLN A 296 25.72 6.29 12.94
CA GLN A 296 25.66 7.76 12.89
C GLN A 296 24.94 8.29 11.64
N ALA A 297 23.97 7.50 11.13
CA ALA A 297 23.21 7.86 9.96
C ALA A 297 22.26 9.02 10.25
N ARG A 298 22.24 10.01 9.35
CA ARG A 298 21.30 11.12 9.44
C ARG A 298 19.95 10.65 8.95
N THR A 299 18.91 10.91 9.74
CA THR A 299 17.53 10.61 9.38
C THR A 299 16.85 11.83 8.78
N THR A 300 15.93 11.61 7.83
CA THR A 300 15.14 12.65 7.17
C THR A 300 13.73 12.17 6.93
N GLY A 301 12.79 13.13 6.84
CA GLY A 301 11.38 12.84 6.60
C GLY A 301 10.65 12.30 7.81
N GLY A 302 9.32 12.21 7.70
CA GLY A 302 8.42 11.66 8.71
C GLY A 302 7.25 10.96 8.05
N LEU A 303 7.34 9.64 7.87
CA LEU A 303 6.32 8.79 7.26
C LEU A 303 5.48 8.13 8.35
N GLN A 304 4.17 8.12 8.19
CA GLN A 304 3.25 7.32 8.99
C GLN A 304 2.92 6.04 8.23
N LEU A 305 3.35 4.91 8.76
CA LEU A 305 3.13 3.59 8.19
C LEU A 305 1.95 2.91 8.89
N GLN A 306 1.14 2.20 8.14
CA GLN A 306 0.14 1.27 8.61
C GLN A 306 0.46 -0.10 8.02
N GLY A 307 0.56 -1.11 8.87
CA GLY A 307 0.79 -2.50 8.47
C GLY A 307 -0.35 -3.40 8.93
N VAL A 308 -0.03 -4.55 9.50
CA VAL A 308 -1.02 -5.54 9.94
C VAL A 308 -1.86 -5.08 11.14
N GLY A 309 -1.30 -4.21 11.99
CA GLY A 309 -2.03 -3.62 13.12
C GLY A 309 -2.97 -2.50 12.71
N SER A 310 -3.79 -2.04 13.66
CA SER A 310 -4.77 -0.97 13.43
C SER A 310 -4.21 0.44 13.62
N ALA A 311 -3.06 0.59 14.28
CA ALA A 311 -2.42 1.88 14.51
C ALA A 311 -1.45 2.23 13.37
N THR A 312 -1.07 3.51 13.29
CA THR A 312 0.06 3.95 12.48
C THR A 312 1.33 4.01 13.30
N GLU A 313 2.47 3.84 12.67
CA GLU A 313 3.79 3.94 13.29
C GLU A 313 4.68 4.90 12.50
N GLY A 314 5.38 5.79 13.23
CA GLY A 314 6.23 6.79 12.62
C GLY A 314 7.56 6.20 12.15
N ALA A 315 7.95 6.50 10.92
CA ALA A 315 9.23 6.13 10.33
C ALA A 315 9.94 7.35 9.76
N SER A 316 11.25 7.25 9.58
CA SER A 316 12.06 8.20 8.83
C SER A 316 12.96 7.46 7.86
N PHE A 317 13.70 8.18 7.02
CA PHE A 317 14.64 7.58 6.08
C PHE A 317 16.07 7.83 6.52
N ALA A 318 16.96 6.84 6.33
CA ALA A 318 18.39 6.96 6.49
C ALA A 318 19.13 6.49 5.23
N HIS A 319 20.18 7.22 4.82
CA HIS A 319 21.06 6.76 3.76
C HIS A 319 22.07 5.75 4.31
N ILE A 320 22.18 4.61 3.65
CA ILE A 320 23.09 3.51 3.95
C ILE A 320 24.05 3.34 2.76
N ALA A 321 25.32 3.46 3.03
CA ALA A 321 26.32 3.39 1.95
C ALA A 321 26.48 1.96 1.40
N SER A 322 26.37 0.94 2.25
CA SER A 322 26.48 -0.47 1.82
C SER A 322 25.77 -1.46 2.72
N ILE A 323 25.21 -2.50 2.10
CA ILE A 323 24.68 -3.70 2.75
C ILE A 323 25.43 -4.88 2.18
N THR A 324 26.00 -5.72 3.05
CA THR A 324 26.79 -6.88 2.63
C THR A 324 26.28 -8.16 3.24
N ILE A 325 26.10 -9.20 2.40
CA ILE A 325 25.69 -10.55 2.77
C ILE A 325 26.59 -11.54 2.04
N GLY A 326 27.48 -12.21 2.76
CA GLY A 326 28.54 -12.99 2.14
C GLY A 326 29.42 -12.13 1.23
N SER A 327 29.47 -12.46 -0.07
CA SER A 327 30.14 -11.62 -1.09
C SER A 327 29.19 -10.72 -1.90
N ALA A 328 27.88 -10.77 -1.63
CA ALA A 328 26.91 -9.88 -2.25
C ALA A 328 26.86 -8.53 -1.55
N VAL A 329 26.85 -7.45 -2.32
CA VAL A 329 26.83 -6.06 -1.82
C VAL A 329 25.79 -5.26 -2.60
N ILE A 330 24.98 -4.49 -1.88
CA ILE A 330 24.17 -3.39 -2.42
C ILE A 330 24.73 -2.07 -1.87
N ARG A 331 24.72 -1.02 -2.67
CA ARG A 331 25.30 0.30 -2.32
C ARG A 331 24.31 1.42 -2.47
N ASN A 332 24.53 2.50 -1.71
CA ASN A 332 23.80 3.76 -1.81
C ASN A 332 22.28 3.56 -1.67
N GLN A 333 21.86 2.86 -0.60
CA GLN A 333 20.46 2.60 -0.33
C GLN A 333 19.86 3.62 0.64
N TYR A 334 18.57 3.86 0.51
CA TYR A 334 17.78 4.47 1.56
C TYR A 334 16.99 3.39 2.29
N SER A 335 17.11 3.39 3.61
CA SER A 335 16.39 2.48 4.49
C SER A 335 15.34 3.25 5.27
N LEU A 336 14.21 2.63 5.54
CA LEU A 336 13.31 3.10 6.61
C LEU A 336 14.00 2.89 7.96
N VAL A 337 13.83 3.83 8.86
CA VAL A 337 14.21 3.72 10.28
C VAL A 337 12.94 3.53 11.08
N LEU A 338 12.74 2.31 11.58
CA LEU A 338 11.50 1.90 12.24
C LEU A 338 11.80 0.98 13.43
N PRO A 339 11.13 1.15 14.62
CA PRO A 339 11.43 0.39 15.81
C PRO A 339 10.83 -1.02 15.81
N ILE A 340 11.06 -1.82 14.76
CA ILE A 340 10.54 -3.18 14.63
C ILE A 340 10.98 -4.13 15.75
N ALA A 341 12.07 -3.82 16.44
CA ALA A 341 12.58 -4.65 17.54
C ALA A 341 11.61 -4.69 18.74
N THR A 342 10.88 -3.60 19.01
CA THR A 342 9.98 -3.50 20.18
C THR A 342 8.64 -4.21 19.96
N GLY A 343 8.21 -4.41 18.73
CA GLY A 343 6.98 -5.11 18.38
C GLY A 343 7.26 -6.49 17.82
N PHE A 344 7.71 -6.54 16.58
CA PHE A 344 8.01 -7.79 15.90
C PHE A 344 9.11 -8.60 16.59
N GLY A 345 10.24 -7.97 16.97
CA GLY A 345 11.32 -8.64 17.70
C GLY A 345 10.88 -9.20 19.04
N ALA A 346 10.05 -8.47 19.78
CA ALA A 346 9.49 -8.93 21.06
C ALA A 346 8.54 -10.14 20.86
N ALA A 347 7.75 -10.15 19.78
CA ALA A 347 6.87 -11.28 19.47
C ALA A 347 7.64 -12.53 19.04
N GLU A 348 8.85 -12.36 18.51
CA GLU A 348 9.73 -13.47 18.12
C GLU A 348 10.69 -13.91 19.22
N GLY A 349 10.86 -13.12 20.29
CA GLY A 349 11.84 -13.37 21.35
C GLY A 349 13.28 -13.26 20.85
N LEU A 350 13.53 -12.44 19.84
CA LEU A 350 14.82 -12.27 19.18
C LEU A 350 15.19 -10.78 19.06
N LYS A 351 16.50 -10.52 19.20
CA LYS A 351 17.03 -9.22 18.82
C LYS A 351 17.07 -9.12 17.30
N ILE A 352 16.31 -8.18 16.77
CA ILE A 352 16.24 -7.90 15.34
C ILE A 352 16.80 -6.49 15.12
N ASP A 353 17.77 -6.38 14.22
CA ASP A 353 18.47 -5.13 13.90
C ASP A 353 17.91 -4.47 12.63
N GLY A 354 17.20 -5.26 11.78
CA GLY A 354 16.61 -4.76 10.55
C GLY A 354 15.83 -5.81 9.77
N MET A 355 15.38 -5.41 8.60
CA MET A 355 14.59 -6.20 7.65
C MET A 355 15.10 -5.97 6.25
N LEU A 356 15.14 -7.01 5.43
CA LEU A 356 15.45 -6.95 4.02
C LEU A 356 14.21 -7.38 3.23
N GLY A 357 13.65 -6.42 2.50
CA GLY A 357 12.45 -6.62 1.70
C GLY A 357 12.70 -6.53 0.19
N TYR A 358 11.69 -6.03 -0.50
CA TYR A 358 11.64 -5.95 -1.96
C TYR A 358 12.90 -5.34 -2.59
N GLN A 359 13.38 -4.21 -2.07
CA GLN A 359 14.50 -3.47 -2.65
C GLN A 359 15.78 -4.33 -2.70
N PHE A 360 15.96 -5.22 -1.72
CA PHE A 360 17.06 -6.18 -1.73
C PHE A 360 16.78 -7.33 -2.71
N LEU A 361 15.63 -7.97 -2.57
CA LEU A 361 15.27 -9.17 -3.30
C LEU A 361 15.18 -8.96 -4.82
N ALA A 362 14.67 -7.81 -5.25
CA ALA A 362 14.53 -7.48 -6.67
C ALA A 362 15.88 -7.35 -7.43
N ARG A 363 17.01 -7.26 -6.71
CA ARG A 363 18.35 -7.14 -7.29
C ARG A 363 19.03 -8.48 -7.55
N PHE A 364 18.59 -9.55 -6.89
CA PHE A 364 19.23 -10.85 -6.98
C PHE A 364 18.24 -11.96 -7.38
N LEU A 365 18.77 -12.98 -8.04
CA LEU A 365 18.11 -14.28 -8.05
C LEU A 365 18.35 -14.91 -6.68
N THR A 366 17.31 -15.01 -5.86
CA THR A 366 17.40 -15.37 -4.44
C THR A 366 16.79 -16.74 -4.21
N THR A 367 17.57 -17.70 -3.71
CA THR A 367 17.07 -19.03 -3.33
C THR A 367 17.17 -19.21 -1.82
N ILE A 368 16.04 -19.52 -1.19
CA ILE A 368 15.93 -19.95 0.21
C ILE A 368 15.80 -21.46 0.23
N ASP A 369 16.82 -22.14 0.71
CA ASP A 369 16.81 -23.56 1.00
C ASP A 369 16.45 -23.76 2.48
N TYR A 370 15.16 -23.96 2.73
CA TYR A 370 14.65 -24.13 4.09
C TYR A 370 15.09 -25.45 4.73
N ALA A 371 15.31 -26.50 3.93
CA ALA A 371 15.72 -27.82 4.44
C ALA A 371 17.15 -27.80 4.98
N ASN A 372 18.05 -27.06 4.31
CA ASN A 372 19.46 -26.96 4.68
C ASN A 372 19.81 -25.63 5.35
N SER A 373 18.81 -24.77 5.62
CA SER A 373 18.97 -23.46 6.26
C SER A 373 20.05 -22.61 5.60
N SER A 374 19.92 -22.40 4.28
CA SER A 374 20.86 -21.58 3.51
C SER A 374 20.17 -20.64 2.54
N LEU A 375 20.80 -19.46 2.32
CA LEU A 375 20.41 -18.47 1.33
C LEU A 375 21.47 -18.41 0.25
N THR A 376 21.05 -18.60 -1.01
CA THR A 376 21.91 -18.35 -2.16
C THR A 376 21.44 -17.10 -2.89
N LEU A 377 22.36 -16.16 -3.09
CA LEU A 377 22.19 -14.97 -3.91
C LEU A 377 23.01 -15.14 -5.18
N ALA A 378 22.39 -14.95 -6.33
CA ALA A 378 23.04 -14.97 -7.64
C ALA A 378 22.69 -13.73 -8.44
N MET A 379 23.51 -13.38 -9.43
CA MET A 379 23.18 -12.34 -10.38
C MET A 379 21.96 -12.77 -11.21
N PRO A 380 21.01 -11.86 -11.50
CA PRO A 380 19.88 -12.17 -12.36
C PRO A 380 20.34 -12.68 -13.73
N SER A 381 19.67 -13.69 -14.26
CA SER A 381 19.91 -14.21 -15.62
C SER A 381 19.27 -13.31 -16.69
N ILE A 382 19.73 -13.41 -17.94
CA ILE A 382 19.14 -12.69 -19.09
C ILE A 382 17.72 -13.20 -19.40
N GLY A 383 17.48 -14.50 -19.22
CA GLY A 383 16.18 -15.14 -19.39
C GLY A 383 15.65 -15.72 -18.09
N PRO A 384 14.39 -16.20 -18.05
CA PRO A 384 13.80 -16.80 -16.88
C PRO A 384 14.68 -17.89 -16.27
N ALA A 385 14.89 -17.82 -14.95
CA ALA A 385 15.69 -18.80 -14.23
C ALA A 385 15.02 -20.18 -14.28
N THR A 386 15.84 -21.22 -14.28
CA THR A 386 15.39 -22.62 -14.15
C THR A 386 16.16 -23.29 -13.04
N VAL A 387 15.44 -24.01 -12.17
CA VAL A 387 16.01 -24.81 -11.09
C VAL A 387 15.53 -26.25 -11.25
N SER A 388 16.47 -27.20 -11.22
CA SER A 388 16.13 -28.61 -11.39
C SER A 388 15.12 -29.07 -10.34
N GLY A 389 14.05 -29.73 -10.77
CA GLY A 389 12.98 -30.22 -9.88
C GLY A 389 12.01 -29.13 -9.39
N ALA A 390 12.22 -27.88 -9.74
CA ALA A 390 11.31 -26.80 -9.37
C ALA A 390 10.27 -26.52 -10.47
N THR A 391 9.09 -26.10 -10.04
CA THR A 391 8.01 -25.65 -10.92
C THR A 391 7.88 -24.14 -10.84
N PRO A 392 7.82 -23.43 -11.99
CA PRO A 392 7.58 -21.99 -11.99
C PRO A 392 6.12 -21.67 -11.66
N VAL A 393 5.93 -20.68 -10.79
CA VAL A 393 4.65 -20.05 -10.46
C VAL A 393 4.80 -18.56 -10.73
N GLY A 394 4.06 -18.04 -11.70
CA GLY A 394 4.10 -16.63 -12.03
C GLY A 394 3.53 -15.77 -10.91
N PHE A 395 4.11 -14.59 -10.70
CA PHE A 395 3.57 -13.58 -9.79
C PHE A 395 3.45 -12.21 -10.47
N TYR A 396 2.67 -11.33 -9.89
CA TYR A 396 2.71 -9.90 -10.15
C TYR A 396 3.10 -9.15 -8.88
N ILE A 397 3.61 -7.94 -9.02
CA ILE A 397 3.89 -7.07 -7.87
C ILE A 397 2.67 -6.20 -7.60
N ALA A 398 2.22 -6.12 -6.35
CA ALA A 398 1.26 -5.14 -5.87
C ALA A 398 2.01 -4.22 -4.89
N GLY A 399 2.19 -2.95 -5.27
CA GLY A 399 3.13 -2.07 -4.57
C GLY A 399 4.56 -2.59 -4.65
N THR A 400 5.03 -3.27 -3.62
CA THR A 400 6.35 -3.93 -3.55
C THR A 400 6.24 -5.44 -3.26
N ILE A 401 5.03 -5.97 -3.08
CA ILE A 401 4.79 -7.33 -2.60
C ILE A 401 4.46 -8.26 -3.77
N PRO A 402 5.14 -9.42 -3.93
CA PRO A 402 4.78 -10.40 -4.94
C PRO A 402 3.47 -11.11 -4.58
N ASN A 403 2.58 -11.23 -5.55
CA ASN A 403 1.28 -11.86 -5.43
C ASN A 403 1.13 -13.01 -6.41
N ILE A 404 0.69 -14.18 -5.94
CA ILE A 404 0.49 -15.38 -6.74
C ILE A 404 -0.98 -15.80 -6.79
N PRO A 405 -1.43 -16.47 -7.86
CA PRO A 405 -2.72 -17.13 -7.86
C PRO A 405 -2.70 -18.37 -6.95
N ILE A 406 -3.75 -18.53 -6.16
CA ILE A 406 -4.00 -19.67 -5.28
C ILE A 406 -5.44 -20.14 -5.37
N VAL A 407 -5.69 -21.38 -4.89
CA VAL A 407 -7.06 -21.87 -4.67
C VAL A 407 -7.22 -22.29 -3.22
N VAL A 408 -8.15 -21.64 -2.52
CA VAL A 408 -8.47 -21.87 -1.11
C VAL A 408 -9.78 -22.63 -1.03
N ASP A 409 -9.74 -23.91 -0.70
CA ASP A 409 -10.91 -24.79 -0.60
C ASP A 409 -11.90 -24.65 -1.79
N GLY A 410 -11.35 -24.69 -3.02
CA GLY A 410 -12.10 -24.54 -4.26
C GLY A 410 -12.34 -23.10 -4.72
N VAL A 411 -12.02 -22.09 -3.93
CA VAL A 411 -12.16 -20.67 -4.28
C VAL A 411 -10.85 -20.15 -4.86
N THR A 412 -10.87 -19.73 -6.13
CA THR A 412 -9.72 -19.09 -6.79
C THR A 412 -9.58 -17.65 -6.31
N THR A 413 -8.37 -17.29 -5.90
CA THR A 413 -8.01 -15.93 -5.45
C THR A 413 -6.52 -15.69 -5.66
N THR A 414 -6.00 -14.57 -5.14
CA THR A 414 -4.57 -14.26 -5.09
C THR A 414 -4.09 -14.16 -3.65
N ALA A 415 -2.79 -14.34 -3.44
CA ALA A 415 -2.19 -14.18 -2.14
C ALA A 415 -0.84 -13.49 -2.25
N GLU A 416 -0.53 -12.67 -1.28
CA GLU A 416 0.81 -12.17 -1.03
C GLU A 416 1.76 -13.32 -0.69
N VAL A 417 2.97 -13.25 -1.22
CA VAL A 417 4.07 -14.15 -0.87
C VAL A 417 4.87 -13.46 0.22
N ASP A 418 4.74 -13.93 1.45
CA ASP A 418 5.23 -13.22 2.61
C ASP A 418 6.11 -14.12 3.50
N THR A 419 7.43 -13.94 3.42
CA THR A 419 8.39 -14.66 4.28
C THR A 419 8.52 -14.00 5.66
N GLY A 420 7.99 -12.78 5.84
CA GLY A 420 7.89 -12.07 7.11
C GLY A 420 6.65 -12.45 7.92
N ASN A 421 5.78 -13.31 7.39
CA ASN A 421 4.65 -13.89 8.09
C ASN A 421 5.00 -15.33 8.52
N ARG A 422 4.99 -15.62 9.82
CA ARG A 422 5.26 -16.97 10.36
C ARG A 422 4.12 -17.97 10.20
N ALA A 423 2.89 -17.49 9.95
CA ALA A 423 1.69 -18.32 9.81
C ALA A 423 1.71 -19.14 8.52
N GLY A 424 0.69 -19.96 8.32
CA GLY A 424 0.50 -20.71 7.08
C GLY A 424 -0.24 -19.88 6.04
N LEU A 425 -1.46 -19.54 6.34
CA LEU A 425 -2.35 -18.79 5.47
C LEU A 425 -3.12 -17.78 6.31
N GLU A 426 -3.12 -16.53 5.90
CA GLU A 426 -4.01 -15.53 6.47
C GLU A 426 -5.03 -15.10 5.42
N LEU A 427 -6.31 -15.07 5.83
CA LEU A 427 -7.43 -14.69 4.98
C LEU A 427 -8.02 -13.39 5.50
N SER A 428 -8.12 -12.39 4.63
CA SER A 428 -8.57 -11.04 4.98
C SER A 428 -10.05 -10.98 5.33
N SER A 429 -10.44 -9.98 6.11
CA SER A 429 -11.84 -9.76 6.49
C SER A 429 -12.77 -9.58 5.29
N PRO A 430 -12.42 -8.82 4.24
CA PRO A 430 -13.25 -8.71 3.04
C PRO A 430 -13.41 -10.04 2.28
N PHE A 431 -12.33 -10.83 2.17
CA PHE A 431 -12.39 -12.15 1.54
C PHE A 431 -13.33 -13.07 2.31
N LEU A 432 -13.24 -13.11 3.64
CA LEU A 432 -14.09 -13.95 4.49
C LEU A 432 -15.57 -13.51 4.46
N ALA A 433 -15.83 -12.20 4.38
CA ALA A 433 -17.18 -11.66 4.21
C ALA A 433 -17.83 -12.12 2.89
N ALA A 434 -17.03 -12.19 1.82
CA ALA A 434 -17.48 -12.70 0.52
C ALA A 434 -17.62 -14.24 0.48
N HIS A 435 -16.94 -14.97 1.40
CA HIS A 435 -16.89 -16.45 1.41
C HIS A 435 -17.26 -17.03 2.77
N PRO A 436 -18.55 -16.94 3.21
CA PRO A 436 -18.98 -17.35 4.54
C PRO A 436 -18.76 -18.85 4.84
N ALA A 437 -18.72 -19.72 3.83
CA ALA A 437 -18.40 -21.14 4.02
C ALA A 437 -16.95 -21.33 4.51
N ILE A 438 -16.00 -20.56 4.00
CA ILE A 438 -14.61 -20.56 4.46
C ILE A 438 -14.51 -19.92 5.86
N ALA A 439 -15.22 -18.82 6.09
CA ALA A 439 -15.28 -18.17 7.41
C ALA A 439 -15.80 -19.12 8.51
N ALA A 440 -16.72 -20.02 8.18
CA ALA A 440 -17.27 -21.05 9.09
C ALA A 440 -16.25 -22.14 9.49
N LEU A 441 -15.09 -22.22 8.85
CA LEU A 441 -14.00 -23.12 9.23
C LEU A 441 -13.26 -22.68 10.49
N ALA A 442 -13.52 -21.48 11.00
CA ALA A 442 -12.98 -20.99 12.27
C ALA A 442 -13.33 -21.96 13.44
N LYS A 443 -12.32 -22.29 14.25
CA LYS A 443 -12.46 -23.22 15.39
C LYS A 443 -12.18 -22.56 16.74
N THR A 444 -11.54 -21.39 16.76
CA THR A 444 -11.25 -20.67 18.01
C THR A 444 -12.10 -19.41 18.14
N ALA A 445 -12.14 -18.88 19.36
CA ALA A 445 -12.53 -17.50 19.58
C ALA A 445 -11.49 -16.54 18.98
N PRO A 446 -11.82 -15.25 18.80
CA PRO A 446 -10.86 -14.23 18.40
C PRO A 446 -9.69 -14.10 19.38
N GLY A 447 -8.48 -13.90 18.86
CA GLY A 447 -7.29 -13.63 19.65
C GLY A 447 -6.17 -13.04 18.80
N ALA A 448 -5.09 -12.58 19.46
CA ALA A 448 -3.88 -12.13 18.74
C ALA A 448 -3.18 -13.34 18.13
N VAL A 449 -2.79 -13.22 16.85
CA VAL A 449 -2.14 -14.30 16.09
C VAL A 449 -0.76 -13.90 15.55
N GLY A 450 -0.48 -12.61 15.51
CA GLY A 450 0.77 -12.05 15.02
C GLY A 450 0.98 -10.63 15.53
N PHE A 451 2.11 -10.06 15.19
CA PHE A 451 2.49 -8.70 15.51
C PHE A 451 3.30 -8.10 14.35
N GLY A 452 3.02 -6.85 14.00
CA GLY A 452 3.76 -6.13 12.96
C GLY A 452 3.59 -4.63 13.09
N VAL A 453 3.82 -3.89 12.03
CA VAL A 453 3.66 -2.44 12.00
C VAL A 453 2.22 -2.07 12.37
N GLY A 454 2.07 -1.16 13.33
CA GLY A 454 0.77 -0.73 13.85
C GLY A 454 0.18 -1.64 14.93
N GLY A 455 0.90 -2.69 15.39
CA GLY A 455 0.51 -3.51 16.53
C GLY A 455 0.09 -4.94 16.19
N PRO A 456 -0.68 -5.59 17.09
CA PRO A 456 -1.08 -6.98 16.92
C PRO A 456 -2.11 -7.18 15.80
N ALA A 457 -1.99 -8.33 15.11
CA ALA A 457 -3.00 -8.85 14.21
C ALA A 457 -3.95 -9.77 14.98
N TYR A 458 -5.25 -9.66 14.69
CA TYR A 458 -6.29 -10.44 15.37
C TYR A 458 -7.05 -11.33 14.39
N ALA A 459 -7.16 -12.60 14.73
CA ALA A 459 -7.89 -13.57 13.91
C ALA A 459 -8.55 -14.65 14.78
N ARG A 460 -9.36 -15.48 14.12
CA ARG A 460 -9.76 -16.81 14.59
C ARG A 460 -8.91 -17.84 13.86
N LEU A 461 -8.51 -18.89 14.54
CA LEU A 461 -7.76 -19.97 13.90
C LEU A 461 -8.71 -21.02 13.35
N GLY A 462 -8.39 -21.54 12.17
CA GLY A 462 -9.12 -22.61 11.51
C GLY A 462 -8.19 -23.53 10.72
N ARG A 463 -8.78 -24.53 10.08
CA ARG A 463 -8.07 -25.39 9.12
C ARG A 463 -8.75 -25.33 7.77
N ILE A 464 -7.99 -24.96 6.77
CA ILE A 464 -8.44 -24.98 5.38
C ILE A 464 -8.18 -26.39 4.84
N PRO A 465 -9.20 -27.11 4.35
CA PRO A 465 -9.05 -28.48 3.86
C PRO A 465 -8.01 -28.60 2.76
N THR A 466 -8.05 -27.70 1.77
CA THR A 466 -7.13 -27.69 0.63
C THR A 466 -6.65 -26.28 0.29
N LEU A 467 -5.34 -26.13 0.13
CA LEU A 467 -4.68 -24.95 -0.45
C LEU A 467 -3.90 -25.38 -1.67
N GLN A 468 -4.16 -24.79 -2.85
CA GLN A 468 -3.40 -25.05 -4.07
C GLN A 468 -2.51 -23.86 -4.41
N ILE A 469 -1.24 -24.14 -4.70
CA ILE A 469 -0.23 -23.18 -5.20
C ILE A 469 0.43 -23.83 -6.42
N GLY A 470 0.16 -23.29 -7.61
CA GLY A 470 0.56 -23.95 -8.85
C GLY A 470 0.05 -25.40 -8.90
N PRO A 471 0.91 -26.41 -9.15
CA PRO A 471 0.50 -27.81 -9.19
C PRO A 471 0.43 -28.48 -7.80
N TYR A 472 0.78 -27.75 -6.73
CA TYR A 472 0.89 -28.32 -5.40
C TYR A 472 -0.40 -28.17 -4.60
N THR A 473 -0.86 -29.26 -3.99
CA THR A 473 -1.97 -29.25 -3.04
C THR A 473 -1.42 -29.50 -1.64
N ILE A 474 -1.75 -28.59 -0.72
CA ILE A 474 -1.37 -28.67 0.69
C ILE A 474 -2.67 -28.85 1.48
N SER A 475 -2.74 -29.96 2.25
CA SER A 475 -3.96 -30.32 2.98
C SER A 475 -3.92 -29.84 4.43
N ASN A 476 -5.11 -29.56 5.01
CA ASN A 476 -5.28 -29.21 6.41
C ASN A 476 -4.41 -28.04 6.87
N THR A 477 -4.26 -27.03 6.01
CA THR A 477 -3.47 -25.82 6.29
C THR A 477 -4.06 -25.08 7.48
N ILE A 478 -3.23 -24.75 8.48
CA ILE A 478 -3.64 -23.84 9.55
C ILE A 478 -3.76 -22.43 8.96
N ALA A 479 -4.89 -21.79 9.23
CA ALA A 479 -5.16 -20.45 8.73
C ALA A 479 -5.65 -19.52 9.84
N SER A 480 -5.22 -18.26 9.72
CA SER A 480 -5.75 -17.12 10.45
C SER A 480 -6.90 -16.52 9.65
N LEU A 481 -8.10 -16.57 10.18
CA LEU A 481 -9.31 -15.98 9.60
C LEU A 481 -9.52 -14.64 10.27
N THR A 482 -9.09 -13.54 9.62
CA THR A 482 -9.08 -12.22 10.23
C THR A 482 -10.48 -11.60 10.30
N TYR A 483 -10.68 -10.70 11.23
CA TYR A 483 -11.95 -9.96 11.39
C TYR A 483 -11.71 -8.47 11.65
N GLN A 484 -10.51 -7.99 11.30
CA GLN A 484 -10.12 -6.61 11.48
C GLN A 484 -10.84 -5.69 10.49
N SER A 485 -11.15 -4.48 10.95
CA SER A 485 -11.72 -3.40 10.12
C SER A 485 -10.67 -2.35 9.72
N GLN A 486 -9.43 -2.52 10.16
CA GLN A 486 -8.28 -1.66 9.87
C GLN A 486 -7.02 -2.50 9.70
N GLY A 487 -5.97 -1.91 9.13
CA GLY A 487 -4.73 -2.60 8.82
C GLY A 487 -4.81 -3.42 7.52
N ALA A 488 -3.70 -4.05 7.15
CA ALA A 488 -3.55 -4.74 5.86
C ALA A 488 -4.63 -5.80 5.59
N PHE A 489 -5.08 -6.54 6.63
CA PHE A 489 -6.10 -7.57 6.47
C PHE A 489 -7.55 -7.04 6.44
N ALA A 490 -7.75 -5.72 6.45
CA ALA A 490 -9.01 -5.07 6.13
C ALA A 490 -9.05 -4.54 4.68
N ASP A 491 -7.94 -4.60 3.94
CA ASP A 491 -7.85 -4.13 2.57
C ASP A 491 -8.56 -5.11 1.62
N PRO A 492 -9.54 -4.66 0.81
CA PRO A 492 -10.22 -5.50 -0.16
C PRO A 492 -9.32 -6.00 -1.30
N PHE A 493 -8.15 -5.41 -1.50
CA PHE A 493 -7.18 -5.80 -2.53
C PHE A 493 -6.16 -6.84 -2.05
N THR A 494 -6.15 -7.16 -0.75
CA THR A 494 -5.31 -8.21 -0.14
C THR A 494 -6.18 -9.35 0.37
N PRO A 495 -6.65 -10.27 -0.50
CA PRO A 495 -7.56 -11.34 -0.07
C PRO A 495 -6.89 -12.37 0.82
N ALA A 496 -5.62 -12.67 0.59
CA ALA A 496 -4.87 -13.66 1.35
C ALA A 496 -3.37 -13.31 1.43
N ASN A 497 -2.70 -13.88 2.44
CA ASN A 497 -1.26 -13.83 2.62
C ASN A 497 -0.76 -15.24 2.96
N VAL A 498 0.25 -15.71 2.23
CA VAL A 498 0.87 -17.03 2.41
C VAL A 498 2.22 -16.85 3.09
N GLY A 499 2.33 -17.43 4.28
CA GLY A 499 3.48 -17.26 5.15
C GLY A 499 4.46 -18.42 5.22
N GLY A 500 5.46 -18.27 6.08
CA GLY A 500 6.61 -19.16 6.23
C GLY A 500 6.27 -20.60 6.57
N ALA A 501 5.16 -20.89 7.26
CA ALA A 501 4.74 -22.28 7.51
C ALA A 501 4.36 -23.04 6.22
N ILE A 502 4.04 -22.34 5.14
CA ILE A 502 3.89 -22.90 3.80
C ILE A 502 5.25 -22.91 3.08
N TRP A 503 5.95 -21.74 3.06
CA TRP A 503 7.19 -21.62 2.28
C TRP A 503 8.27 -22.60 2.72
N ARG A 504 8.41 -22.90 4.01
CA ARG A 504 9.37 -23.88 4.52
C ARG A 504 9.22 -25.31 3.95
N ARG A 505 8.12 -25.58 3.24
CA ARG A 505 7.84 -26.88 2.59
C ARG A 505 8.50 -27.00 1.22
N PHE A 506 9.11 -25.90 0.77
CA PHE A 506 9.77 -25.79 -0.53
C PHE A 506 11.17 -25.22 -0.36
N ASP A 507 12.02 -25.51 -1.31
CA ASP A 507 13.11 -24.63 -1.66
C ASP A 507 12.53 -23.60 -2.62
N VAL A 508 12.63 -22.31 -2.25
CA VAL A 508 11.96 -21.22 -2.94
C VAL A 508 12.99 -20.34 -3.63
N THR A 509 12.90 -20.23 -4.95
CA THR A 509 13.73 -19.26 -5.69
C THR A 509 12.87 -18.13 -6.22
N PHE A 510 13.23 -16.91 -5.86
CA PHE A 510 12.61 -15.67 -6.30
C PHE A 510 13.35 -15.11 -7.51
N ASP A 511 12.70 -15.08 -8.65
CA ASP A 511 13.19 -14.45 -9.89
C ASP A 511 12.33 -13.22 -10.21
N TYR A 512 12.62 -12.12 -9.51
CA TYR A 512 11.87 -10.87 -9.68
C TYR A 512 12.04 -10.28 -11.08
N ALA A 513 13.21 -10.51 -11.71
CA ALA A 513 13.48 -10.02 -13.07
C ALA A 513 12.50 -10.60 -14.10
N HIS A 514 11.95 -11.79 -13.83
CA HIS A 514 11.02 -12.50 -14.71
C HIS A 514 9.67 -12.79 -14.06
N SER A 515 9.37 -12.16 -12.92
CA SER A 515 8.08 -12.26 -12.21
C SER A 515 7.65 -13.72 -11.95
N GLN A 516 8.56 -14.56 -11.44
CA GLN A 516 8.28 -15.96 -11.13
C GLN A 516 8.91 -16.43 -9.82
N LEU A 517 8.20 -17.33 -9.13
CA LEU A 517 8.72 -18.17 -8.09
C LEU A 517 9.03 -19.55 -8.69
N LEU A 518 10.17 -20.12 -8.33
CA LEU A 518 10.48 -21.50 -8.64
C LEU A 518 10.37 -22.30 -7.35
N LEU A 519 9.40 -23.22 -7.29
CA LEU A 519 9.08 -24.01 -6.10
C LEU A 519 9.52 -25.46 -6.30
N ALA A 520 10.45 -25.94 -5.49
CA ALA A 520 10.83 -27.35 -5.41
C ALA A 520 10.39 -27.91 -4.05
N LYS A 521 9.65 -29.04 -4.04
CA LYS A 521 9.32 -29.71 -2.79
C LYS A 521 10.60 -30.15 -2.08
N ASN A 522 10.68 -29.85 -0.79
CA ASN A 522 11.78 -30.35 0.06
C ASN A 522 11.28 -31.39 1.07
N ALA A 523 12.17 -31.86 1.94
CA ALA A 523 11.86 -32.88 2.95
C ALA A 523 10.74 -32.48 3.93
N ASN A 524 10.42 -31.21 4.04
CA ASN A 524 9.36 -30.71 4.92
C ASN A 524 7.97 -30.67 4.26
N PHE A 525 7.85 -31.02 2.95
CA PHE A 525 6.60 -30.83 2.21
C PHE A 525 5.40 -31.50 2.87
N ASP A 526 5.54 -32.75 3.26
CA ASP A 526 4.47 -33.56 3.85
C ASP A 526 4.43 -33.49 5.39
N THR A 527 5.27 -32.65 6.02
CA THR A 527 5.28 -32.50 7.48
C THR A 527 3.92 -31.95 7.97
N PRO A 528 3.25 -32.59 8.93
CA PRO A 528 2.02 -32.07 9.49
C PRO A 528 2.19 -30.66 10.05
N PHE A 529 1.14 -29.84 9.94
CA PHE A 529 1.13 -28.53 10.59
C PHE A 529 1.10 -28.68 12.11
N GLY A 530 2.17 -28.22 12.77
CA GLY A 530 2.20 -28.02 14.21
C GLY A 530 1.66 -26.65 14.55
N TYR A 531 1.00 -26.52 15.70
CA TYR A 531 0.60 -25.25 16.29
C TYR A 531 0.68 -25.32 17.81
N ASP A 532 0.84 -24.19 18.44
CA ASP A 532 0.79 -24.10 19.89
C ASP A 532 -0.62 -24.49 20.40
N ARG A 533 -0.66 -25.44 21.34
CA ARG A 533 -1.89 -25.94 21.95
C ARG A 533 -2.20 -25.29 23.28
N SER A 534 -1.33 -24.42 23.81
CA SER A 534 -1.59 -23.70 25.05
C SER A 534 -2.76 -22.72 24.90
N GLY A 535 -2.85 -22.10 23.73
CA GLY A 535 -3.77 -21.02 23.44
C GLY A 535 -3.29 -19.68 23.99
N LEU A 536 -1.99 -19.51 24.15
CA LEU A 536 -1.35 -18.26 24.56
C LEU A 536 -0.71 -17.59 23.35
N PHE A 537 -0.78 -16.26 23.32
CA PHE A 537 0.12 -15.44 22.53
C PHE A 537 1.01 -14.66 23.51
N LEU A 538 2.32 -14.93 23.41
CA LEU A 538 3.32 -14.36 24.32
C LEU A 538 4.20 -13.37 23.57
N ILE A 539 4.64 -12.33 24.26
CA ILE A 539 5.69 -11.41 23.82
C ILE A 539 6.79 -11.34 24.88
N ASP A 540 8.02 -11.15 24.45
CA ASP A 540 9.13 -10.81 25.36
C ASP A 540 9.06 -9.32 25.71
N ALA A 541 8.87 -9.02 26.99
CA ALA A 541 8.87 -7.68 27.52
C ALA A 541 9.99 -7.57 28.55
N ASN A 542 11.15 -7.05 28.15
CA ASN A 542 12.33 -6.81 28.99
C ASN A 542 12.86 -8.08 29.69
N GLY A 543 12.92 -9.20 28.98
CA GLY A 543 13.42 -10.48 29.48
C GLY A 543 12.41 -11.26 30.32
N ALA A 544 11.13 -10.87 30.29
CA ALA A 544 10.01 -11.59 30.87
C ALA A 544 8.92 -11.83 29.81
N TYR A 545 8.31 -13.00 29.82
CA TYR A 545 7.18 -13.27 28.94
C TYR A 545 5.91 -12.59 29.48
N THR A 546 5.29 -11.81 28.63
CA THR A 546 3.98 -11.19 28.88
C THR A 546 2.93 -11.87 28.03
N VAL A 547 1.78 -12.24 28.63
CA VAL A 547 0.63 -12.79 27.91
C VAL A 547 -0.07 -11.64 27.21
N LEU A 548 -0.04 -11.62 25.87
CA LEU A 548 -0.75 -10.64 25.05
C LEU A 548 -2.20 -11.06 24.80
N SER A 549 -2.45 -12.37 24.65
CA SER A 549 -3.78 -12.90 24.38
C SER A 549 -3.90 -14.33 24.89
N VAL A 550 -5.11 -14.68 25.37
CA VAL A 550 -5.52 -16.05 25.71
C VAL A 550 -6.73 -16.40 24.86
N PHE A 551 -6.63 -17.46 24.07
CA PHE A 551 -7.75 -17.97 23.30
C PHE A 551 -8.74 -18.72 24.19
N SER A 552 -10.01 -18.35 24.17
CA SER A 552 -11.04 -19.05 24.95
C SER A 552 -11.21 -20.50 24.49
N GLY A 553 -11.57 -21.40 25.42
CA GLY A 553 -11.71 -22.82 25.14
C GLY A 553 -10.39 -23.58 25.01
N THR A 554 -9.26 -23.00 25.40
CA THR A 554 -7.92 -23.60 25.36
C THR A 554 -7.43 -24.00 26.76
N PRO A 555 -6.36 -24.82 26.86
CA PRO A 555 -5.77 -25.19 28.15
C PRO A 555 -5.40 -23.98 29.02
N ALA A 556 -4.87 -22.91 28.43
CA ALA A 556 -4.53 -21.69 29.16
C ALA A 556 -5.75 -21.02 29.79
N ALA A 557 -6.84 -20.89 29.02
CA ALA A 557 -8.10 -20.36 29.54
C ALA A 557 -8.68 -21.27 30.63
N ALA A 558 -8.63 -22.61 30.47
CA ALA A 558 -9.06 -23.57 31.47
C ALA A 558 -8.23 -23.52 32.76
N ALA A 559 -6.95 -23.13 32.65
CA ALA A 559 -6.05 -22.90 33.80
C ALA A 559 -6.26 -21.53 34.48
N GLY A 560 -7.20 -20.71 34.00
CA GLY A 560 -7.51 -19.40 34.59
C GLY A 560 -6.54 -18.29 34.17
N LEU A 561 -5.74 -18.49 33.13
CA LEU A 561 -4.96 -17.42 32.52
C LEU A 561 -5.89 -16.50 31.70
N ALA A 562 -5.67 -15.18 31.81
CA ALA A 562 -6.49 -14.16 31.13
C ALA A 562 -5.61 -13.02 30.58
#